data_ec3a66924f072525083182567d4c18da
#
_entry.id   ec3a66924f072525083182567d4c18da
#
_cell.length_a   1.000
_cell.length_b   1.000
_cell.length_c   1.000
_cell.angle_alpha   90.00
_cell.angle_beta   90.00
_cell.angle_gamma   90.00
#
_symmetry.space_group_name_H-M   'P 1'
#
loop_
_entity.id
_entity.type
_entity.pdbx_description
1 polymer ?
#
loop_
_entity_poly.entity_id
_entity_poly.type
_entity_poly.pdbx_seq_one_letter_code
_entity_poly.pdbx_strand_id
1 'polypeptide(L)'
;YIIHPLCVAIILADLELDKETIVAGLLHDVVEDTEVTLAELEQAFPPAVTEAVCLLTHDKSVDYYDYVRNLKPNVIAKKVKLADLAHNSDEIRSKAAGCSEKQILHWREKYSRAKEILLSE
;
A
#
# COMPACT_ATOMS: atom_id res chain seq x y z
N TYR A 1 -9.08 -1.40 11.50
CA TYR A 1 -7.71 -1.11 11.10
C TYR A 1 -6.92 -2.35 10.68
N ILE A 2 -6.85 -3.37 11.54
CA ILE A 2 -6.03 -4.57 11.29
C ILE A 2 -6.51 -5.40 10.09
N ILE A 3 -7.77 -5.30 9.72
CA ILE A 3 -8.35 -6.10 8.63
C ILE A 3 -7.68 -5.80 7.29
N HIS A 4 -7.48 -4.52 6.95
CA HIS A 4 -6.85 -4.14 5.68
C HIS A 4 -5.40 -4.65 5.56
N PRO A 5 -4.50 -4.40 6.52
CA PRO A 5 -3.14 -4.96 6.47
C PRO A 5 -3.11 -6.48 6.39
N LEU A 6 -4.01 -7.16 7.08
CA LEU A 6 -4.11 -8.62 7.00
C LEU A 6 -4.54 -9.08 5.61
N CYS A 7 -5.51 -8.41 4.99
CA CYS A 7 -5.94 -8.73 3.62
C CYS A 7 -4.82 -8.52 2.61
N VAL A 8 -4.07 -7.43 2.74
CA VAL A 8 -2.90 -7.17 1.90
C VAL A 8 -1.86 -8.28 2.06
N ALA A 9 -1.57 -8.67 3.30
CA ALA A 9 -0.62 -9.76 3.57
C ALA A 9 -1.09 -11.10 3.00
N ILE A 10 -2.39 -11.39 3.06
CA ILE A 10 -2.96 -12.61 2.47
C ILE A 10 -2.78 -12.61 0.95
N ILE A 11 -3.06 -11.49 0.28
CA ILE A 11 -2.85 -11.35 -1.16
C ILE A 11 -1.38 -11.63 -1.51
N LEU A 12 -0.45 -11.05 -0.75
CA LEU A 12 0.98 -11.24 -0.98
C LEU A 12 1.40 -12.69 -0.73
N ALA A 13 0.85 -13.33 0.30
CA ALA A 13 1.12 -14.74 0.61
C ALA A 13 0.58 -15.67 -0.49
N ASP A 14 -0.61 -15.38 -1.03
CA ASP A 14 -1.20 -16.16 -2.11
C ASP A 14 -0.37 -16.08 -3.40
N LEU A 15 0.37 -15.00 -3.60
CA LEU A 15 1.31 -14.84 -4.71
C LEU A 15 2.67 -15.50 -4.45
N GLU A 16 2.83 -16.20 -3.33
CA GLU A 16 4.06 -16.88 -2.91
C GLU A 16 5.28 -15.95 -2.85
N LEU A 17 5.05 -14.71 -2.42
CA LEU A 17 6.10 -13.70 -2.29
C LEU A 17 6.95 -13.94 -1.03
N ASP A 18 8.13 -13.31 -1.00
CA ASP A 18 9.07 -13.50 0.10
C ASP A 18 8.56 -12.95 1.43
N LYS A 19 9.19 -13.40 2.51
CA LYS A 19 8.83 -13.04 3.88
C LYS A 19 8.89 -11.53 4.12
N GLU A 20 9.91 -10.86 3.61
CA GLU A 20 10.09 -9.41 3.79
C GLU A 20 8.94 -8.64 3.15
N THR A 21 8.48 -9.07 1.98
CA THR A 21 7.36 -8.44 1.29
C THR A 21 6.06 -8.61 2.09
N ILE A 22 5.81 -9.80 2.61
CA ILE A 22 4.60 -10.08 3.43
C ILE A 22 4.62 -9.24 4.71
N VAL A 23 5.77 -9.17 5.39
CA VAL A 23 5.93 -8.37 6.61
C VAL A 23 5.74 -6.88 6.30
N ALA A 24 6.32 -6.39 5.21
CA ALA A 24 6.11 -4.99 4.79
C ALA A 24 4.63 -4.71 4.51
N GLY A 25 3.90 -5.68 3.94
CA GLY A 25 2.47 -5.57 3.73
C GLY A 25 1.68 -5.43 5.03
N LEU A 26 2.05 -6.18 6.06
CA LEU A 26 1.43 -6.05 7.39
C LEU A 26 1.71 -4.70 8.03
N LEU A 27 2.88 -4.12 7.78
CA LEU A 27 3.35 -2.90 8.44
C LEU A 27 3.14 -1.63 7.62
N HIS A 28 2.67 -1.72 6.37
CA HIS A 28 2.71 -0.60 5.43
C HIS A 28 1.99 0.67 5.90
N ASP A 29 0.95 0.55 6.71
CA ASP A 29 0.20 1.70 7.23
C ASP A 29 0.46 1.98 8.71
N VAL A 30 1.34 1.21 9.36
CA VAL A 30 1.54 1.32 10.81
C VAL A 30 2.01 2.72 11.22
N VAL A 31 2.93 3.32 10.46
CA VAL A 31 3.45 4.65 10.77
C VAL A 31 2.38 5.74 10.59
N GLU A 32 1.52 5.62 9.57
CA GLU A 32 0.46 6.58 9.32
C GLU A 32 -0.72 6.44 10.30
N ASP A 33 -1.09 5.21 10.63
CA ASP A 33 -2.33 4.91 11.35
C ASP A 33 -2.16 4.72 12.86
N THR A 34 -0.93 4.63 13.35
CA THR A 34 -0.64 4.43 14.77
C THR A 34 0.44 5.39 15.26
N GLU A 35 0.74 5.35 16.57
CA GLU A 35 1.80 6.14 17.17
C GLU A 35 3.19 5.52 17.00
N VAL A 36 3.28 4.35 16.39
CA VAL A 36 4.55 3.67 16.13
C VAL A 36 5.37 4.47 15.12
N THR A 37 6.63 4.75 15.46
CA THR A 37 7.53 5.51 14.59
C THR A 37 8.36 4.57 13.70
N LEU A 38 8.88 5.12 12.59
CA LEU A 38 9.81 4.38 11.74
C LEU A 38 11.05 3.95 12.50
N ALA A 39 11.57 4.80 13.42
CA ALA A 39 12.73 4.46 14.25
C ALA A 39 12.48 3.22 15.10
N GLU A 40 11.27 3.08 15.66
CA GLU A 40 10.90 1.87 16.42
C GLU A 40 10.87 0.64 15.54
N LEU A 41 10.37 0.75 14.31
CA LEU A 41 10.35 -0.36 13.35
C LEU A 41 11.77 -0.76 12.95
N GLU A 42 12.67 0.20 12.77
CA GLU A 42 14.07 -0.05 12.41
C GLU A 42 14.80 -0.89 13.47
N GLN A 43 14.40 -0.79 14.73
CA GLN A 43 14.98 -1.61 15.82
C GLN A 43 14.48 -3.06 15.80
N ALA A 44 13.29 -3.29 15.26
CA ALA A 44 12.63 -4.60 15.32
C ALA A 44 12.68 -5.39 14.00
N PHE A 45 12.89 -4.72 12.87
CA PHE A 45 12.80 -5.34 11.54
C PHE A 45 14.04 -5.03 10.68
N PRO A 46 14.35 -5.91 9.71
CA PRO A 46 15.49 -5.69 8.80
C PRO A 46 15.35 -4.42 7.95
N PRO A 47 16.47 -3.82 7.50
CA PRO A 47 16.44 -2.63 6.65
C PRO A 47 15.59 -2.75 5.39
N ALA A 48 15.57 -3.94 4.76
CA ALA A 48 14.76 -4.17 3.56
C ALA A 48 13.27 -3.90 3.83
N VAL A 49 12.77 -4.30 5.00
CA VAL A 49 11.38 -4.08 5.42
C VAL A 49 11.15 -2.60 5.75
N THR A 50 12.02 -2.00 6.55
CA THR A 50 11.83 -0.61 7.03
C THR A 50 11.99 0.42 5.91
N GLU A 51 12.88 0.18 4.95
CA GLU A 51 13.00 1.04 3.76
C GLU A 51 11.71 1.02 2.95
N ALA A 52 11.14 -0.16 2.74
CA ALA A 52 9.88 -0.29 2.01
C ALA A 52 8.73 0.40 2.76
N VAL A 53 8.63 0.21 4.06
CA VAL A 53 7.59 0.86 4.90
C VAL A 53 7.76 2.38 4.88
N CYS A 54 8.99 2.88 4.92
CA CYS A 54 9.27 4.31 4.83
C CYS A 54 8.74 4.89 3.51
N LEU A 55 9.04 4.23 2.39
CA LEU A 55 8.56 4.65 1.07
C LEU A 55 7.03 4.57 0.96
N LEU A 56 6.43 3.57 1.59
CA LEU A 56 4.97 3.37 1.59
C LEU A 56 4.23 4.37 2.48
N THR A 57 4.93 5.01 3.41
CA THR A 57 4.36 6.05 4.26
C THR A 57 4.23 7.35 3.45
N HIS A 58 2.99 7.75 3.17
CA HIS A 58 2.74 8.92 2.33
C HIS A 58 2.87 10.22 3.13
N ASP A 59 3.84 11.05 2.76
CA ASP A 59 3.93 12.42 3.22
C ASP A 59 2.87 13.24 2.48
N LYS A 60 1.92 13.79 3.21
CA LYS A 60 0.78 14.52 2.63
C LYS A 60 1.17 15.80 1.89
N SER A 61 2.40 16.28 2.07
CA SER A 61 2.93 17.41 1.30
C SER A 61 3.32 17.01 -0.12
N VAL A 62 3.43 15.72 -0.41
CA VAL A 62 3.81 15.17 -1.72
C VAL A 62 2.54 14.74 -2.46
N ASP A 63 2.45 15.09 -3.75
CA ASP A 63 1.37 14.64 -4.61
C ASP A 63 1.27 13.10 -4.62
N TYR A 64 0.04 12.58 -4.61
CA TYR A 64 -0.19 11.14 -4.52
C TYR A 64 0.49 10.36 -5.65
N TYR A 65 0.42 10.86 -6.88
CA TYR A 65 1.04 10.17 -8.03
C TYR A 65 2.56 10.22 -8.00
N ASP A 66 3.13 11.31 -7.48
CA ASP A 66 4.59 11.40 -7.27
C ASP A 66 5.02 10.42 -6.18
N TYR A 67 4.24 10.31 -5.11
CA TYR A 67 4.45 9.31 -4.08
C TYR A 67 4.45 7.90 -4.69
N VAL A 68 3.48 7.58 -5.54
CA VAL A 68 3.40 6.27 -6.21
C VAL A 68 4.63 6.04 -7.12
N ARG A 69 5.06 7.04 -7.87
CA ARG A 69 6.25 6.94 -8.72
C ARG A 69 7.50 6.63 -7.91
N ASN A 70 7.61 7.21 -6.72
CA ASN A 70 8.75 6.99 -5.84
C ASN A 70 8.84 5.55 -5.30
N LEU A 71 7.75 4.79 -5.34
CA LEU A 71 7.73 3.39 -4.94
C LEU A 71 8.32 2.44 -5.99
N LYS A 72 8.30 2.82 -7.25
CA LYS A 72 8.67 1.93 -8.37
C LYS A 72 10.05 1.30 -8.25
N PRO A 73 11.12 2.02 -7.86
CA PRO A 73 12.45 1.42 -7.77
C PRO A 73 12.60 0.38 -6.67
N ASN A 74 11.74 0.42 -5.66
CA ASN A 74 11.79 -0.54 -4.55
C ASN A 74 10.83 -1.69 -4.83
N VAL A 75 11.37 -2.89 -5.07
CA VAL A 75 10.59 -4.08 -5.45
C VAL A 75 9.54 -4.43 -4.38
N ILE A 76 9.93 -4.38 -3.10
CA ILE A 76 9.03 -4.71 -1.98
C ILE A 76 7.90 -3.68 -1.90
N ALA A 77 8.22 -2.39 -1.89
CA ALA A 77 7.22 -1.33 -1.82
C ALA A 77 6.24 -1.38 -3.00
N LYS A 78 6.74 -1.63 -4.21
CA LYS A 78 5.92 -1.78 -5.40
C LYS A 78 4.91 -2.91 -5.27
N LYS A 79 5.36 -4.10 -4.85
CA LYS A 79 4.50 -5.28 -4.67
C LYS A 79 3.44 -5.04 -3.60
N VAL A 80 3.82 -4.45 -2.47
CA VAL A 80 2.88 -4.12 -1.39
C VAL A 80 1.83 -3.13 -1.88
N LYS A 81 2.23 -2.10 -2.60
CA LYS A 81 1.29 -1.10 -3.11
C LYS A 81 0.31 -1.70 -4.11
N LEU A 82 0.76 -2.59 -4.97
CA LEU A 82 -0.14 -3.29 -5.91
C LEU A 82 -1.20 -4.12 -5.16
N ALA A 83 -0.82 -4.82 -4.10
CA ALA A 83 -1.74 -5.58 -3.26
C ALA A 83 -2.71 -4.65 -2.49
N ASP A 84 -2.21 -3.53 -1.98
CA ASP A 84 -2.99 -2.50 -1.32
C ASP A 84 -4.07 -1.94 -2.27
N LEU A 85 -3.70 -1.61 -3.50
CA LEU A 85 -4.63 -1.11 -4.52
C LEU A 85 -5.68 -2.16 -4.88
N ALA A 86 -5.30 -3.43 -4.98
CA ALA A 86 -6.23 -4.51 -5.27
C ALA A 86 -7.28 -4.65 -4.18
N HIS A 87 -6.88 -4.62 -2.90
CA HIS A 87 -7.82 -4.72 -1.79
C HIS A 87 -8.73 -3.48 -1.71
N ASN A 88 -8.18 -2.29 -1.88
CA ASN A 88 -8.97 -1.06 -1.87
C ASN A 88 -10.01 -1.04 -2.99
N SER A 89 -9.66 -1.56 -4.17
CA SER A 89 -10.60 -1.66 -5.30
C SER A 89 -11.75 -2.63 -4.99
N ASP A 90 -11.48 -3.72 -4.28
CA ASP A 90 -12.51 -4.67 -3.84
C ASP A 90 -13.44 -4.04 -2.79
N GLU A 91 -12.88 -3.27 -1.85
CA GLU A 91 -13.69 -2.55 -0.85
C GLU A 91 -14.63 -1.54 -1.50
N ILE A 92 -14.18 -0.82 -2.54
CA ILE A 92 -15.02 0.12 -3.29
C ILE A 92 -16.22 -0.61 -3.90
N ARG A 93 -16.01 -1.78 -4.49
CA ARG A 93 -17.10 -2.59 -5.04
C ARG A 93 -18.11 -2.99 -3.97
N SER A 94 -17.62 -3.39 -2.79
CA SER A 94 -18.46 -3.80 -1.66
C SER A 94 -19.28 -2.64 -1.08
N LYS A 95 -18.74 -1.41 -1.15
CA LYS A 95 -19.37 -0.20 -0.59
C LYS A 95 -20.12 0.62 -1.63
N ALA A 96 -20.16 0.21 -2.87
CA ALA A 96 -20.72 0.97 -3.98
C ALA A 96 -22.19 1.40 -3.75
N ALA A 97 -22.98 0.59 -3.08
CA ALA A 97 -24.39 0.89 -2.81
C ALA A 97 -24.59 2.10 -1.88
N GLY A 98 -23.58 2.45 -1.07
CA GLY A 98 -23.65 3.57 -0.12
C GLY A 98 -22.94 4.83 -0.58
N CYS A 99 -22.34 4.85 -1.78
CA CYS A 99 -21.51 5.95 -2.27
C CYS A 99 -22.10 6.59 -3.53
N SER A 100 -21.82 7.88 -3.75
CA SER A 100 -22.20 8.55 -4.99
C SER A 100 -21.39 8.00 -6.16
N GLU A 101 -21.98 8.01 -7.38
CA GLU A 101 -21.28 7.60 -8.60
C GLU A 101 -20.01 8.40 -8.82
N LYS A 102 -20.04 9.71 -8.55
CA LYS A 102 -18.90 10.61 -8.69
C LYS A 102 -17.75 10.21 -7.79
N GLN A 103 -18.03 9.81 -6.56
CA GLN A 103 -17.03 9.38 -5.59
C GLN A 103 -16.41 8.04 -5.99
N ILE A 104 -17.23 7.09 -6.46
CA ILE A 104 -16.76 5.79 -6.94
C ILE A 104 -15.85 5.97 -8.16
N LEU A 105 -16.24 6.81 -9.12
CA LEU A 105 -15.43 7.11 -10.30
C LEU A 105 -14.09 7.73 -9.92
N HIS A 106 -14.08 8.66 -8.95
CA HIS A 106 -12.86 9.30 -8.48
C HIS A 106 -11.88 8.26 -7.91
N TRP A 107 -12.35 7.36 -7.06
CA TRP A 107 -11.50 6.32 -6.48
C TRP A 107 -11.00 5.32 -7.52
N ARG A 108 -11.86 4.91 -8.45
CA ARG A 108 -11.49 3.99 -9.53
C ARG A 108 -10.39 4.58 -10.41
N GLU A 109 -10.54 5.85 -10.81
CA GLU A 109 -9.52 6.55 -11.61
C GLU A 109 -8.20 6.66 -10.84
N LYS A 110 -8.26 7.04 -9.57
CA LYS A 110 -7.08 7.18 -8.73
C LYS A 110 -6.31 5.87 -8.62
N TYR A 111 -6.98 4.78 -8.32
CA TYR A 111 -6.35 3.48 -8.14
C TYR A 111 -5.88 2.87 -9.46
N SER A 112 -6.66 3.03 -10.52
CA SER A 112 -6.29 2.56 -11.86
C SER A 112 -5.02 3.27 -12.36
N ARG A 113 -4.95 4.58 -12.19
CA ARG A 113 -3.78 5.37 -12.59
C ARG A 113 -2.55 5.03 -11.76
N ALA A 114 -2.71 4.85 -10.45
CA ALA A 114 -1.62 4.42 -9.58
C ALA A 114 -1.07 3.06 -10.03
N LYS A 115 -1.93 2.12 -10.36
CA LYS A 115 -1.55 0.81 -10.88
C LYS A 115 -0.78 0.93 -12.19
N GLU A 116 -1.26 1.77 -13.11
CA GLU A 116 -0.56 2.02 -14.38
C GLU A 116 0.85 2.56 -14.16
N ILE A 117 1.02 3.51 -13.24
CA ILE A 117 2.32 4.08 -12.90
C ILE A 117 3.27 2.98 -12.41
N LEU A 118 2.79 2.12 -11.50
CA LEU A 118 3.62 1.05 -10.94
C LEU A 118 4.00 -0.02 -11.96
N LEU A 119 3.13 -0.29 -12.93
CA LEU A 119 3.36 -1.32 -13.95
C LEU A 119 4.05 -0.79 -15.21
N SER A 120 4.16 0.52 -15.37
CA SER A 120 4.85 1.14 -16.52
C SER A 120 6.38 0.92 -16.41
N GLU A 121 7.03 0.91 -17.53
CA GLU A 121 8.49 0.80 -17.61
C GLU A 121 9.24 2.12 -17.39
#